data_fefc4e327e21b7f25ee9d21144b88a1c
#
_entry.id   fefc4e327e21b7f25ee9d21144b88a1c
#
_cell.length_a   1.000
_cell.length_b   1.000
_cell.length_c   1.000
_cell.angle_alpha   90.00
_cell.angle_beta   90.00
_cell.angle_gamma   90.00
#
_symmetry.space_group_name_H-M   'P 1'
#
loop_
_entity.id
_entity.type
_entity.pdbx_description
1 polymer ?
#
loop_
_entity_poly.entity_id
_entity_poly.type
_entity_poly.pdbx_seq_one_letter_code
_entity_poly.pdbx_strand_id
1 'polypeptide(L)'
;MEKGINKMQYEDMIFKVPVESPDYKENSEFVITQMNLILDRQKEMGDNKIVINTNLRMGLPLENINKIAGPMIEAWAGEVFAGIRDDMNNPYRLVNVEAQERLGMADIILQFKKDDKSITGNVDVKATANDIPNSGKGPNITSFSRIRTAYVKDPDFMFIILSIKHKVYVQRNERTRLMDGIMEIVDYNAYDLKYISDADINYNPALGTGQIQIKDIHYVTYQYRTTWEMCKLLDSKYLHSSRRSIDDFYREAKKNKWIKD
;
A
#
# COMPACT_ATOMS: atom_id res chain seq x y z
N MET A 1 -0.40 52.24 -12.70
CA MET A 1 -0.12 51.07 -13.58
C MET A 1 0.27 49.93 -12.66
N GLU A 2 -0.71 49.14 -12.22
CA GLU A 2 -0.43 47.89 -11.52
C GLU A 2 0.15 46.91 -12.53
N LYS A 3 1.43 46.54 -12.35
CA LYS A 3 2.03 45.41 -13.06
C LYS A 3 1.24 44.17 -12.61
N GLY A 4 0.39 43.66 -13.49
CA GLY A 4 -0.26 42.38 -13.29
C GLY A 4 0.82 41.32 -12.98
N ILE A 5 0.85 40.86 -11.74
CA ILE A 5 1.65 39.71 -11.33
C ILE A 5 1.07 38.53 -12.12
N ASN A 6 1.79 38.10 -13.15
CA ASN A 6 1.43 36.91 -13.90
C ASN A 6 1.40 35.74 -12.91
N LYS A 7 0.21 35.29 -12.52
CA LYS A 7 0.05 34.21 -11.54
C LYS A 7 0.52 32.94 -12.24
N MET A 8 1.55 32.29 -11.69
CA MET A 8 2.10 31.04 -12.19
C MET A 8 0.97 30.02 -12.42
N GLN A 9 0.99 29.32 -13.55
CA GLN A 9 0.06 28.27 -13.89
C GLN A 9 0.80 26.90 -13.90
N TYR A 10 0.06 25.81 -13.77
CA TYR A 10 0.63 24.46 -13.79
C TYR A 10 1.34 24.17 -15.12
N GLU A 11 0.75 24.67 -16.21
CA GLU A 11 1.24 24.52 -17.58
C GLU A 11 2.57 25.25 -17.86
N ASP A 12 2.88 26.27 -17.04
CA ASP A 12 4.15 27.02 -17.14
C ASP A 12 5.36 26.23 -16.58
N MET A 13 5.09 25.13 -15.87
CA MET A 13 6.14 24.34 -15.21
C MET A 13 6.76 23.31 -16.16
N ILE A 14 8.09 23.27 -16.22
CA ILE A 14 8.81 22.28 -17.00
C ILE A 14 9.11 21.06 -16.14
N PHE A 15 8.26 20.04 -16.23
CA PHE A 15 8.39 18.82 -15.44
C PHE A 15 9.51 17.89 -15.92
N LYS A 16 10.09 17.16 -14.95
CA LYS A 16 10.85 15.94 -15.22
C LYS A 16 9.85 14.82 -15.44
N VAL A 17 9.67 14.43 -16.69
CA VAL A 17 8.72 13.40 -17.10
C VAL A 17 9.33 12.02 -16.85
N PRO A 18 8.80 11.22 -15.92
CA PRO A 18 9.22 9.84 -15.74
C PRO A 18 8.73 8.98 -16.90
N VAL A 19 9.61 8.10 -17.38
CA VAL A 19 9.29 7.14 -18.44
C VAL A 19 9.63 5.75 -17.91
N GLU A 20 8.61 4.96 -17.62
CA GLU A 20 8.75 3.59 -17.16
C GLU A 20 9.24 2.64 -18.26
N SER A 21 9.76 1.50 -17.86
CA SER A 21 10.15 0.43 -18.78
C SER A 21 8.93 -0.16 -19.51
N PRO A 22 9.08 -0.63 -20.75
CA PRO A 22 7.99 -1.21 -21.52
C PRO A 22 7.33 -2.43 -20.87
N ASP A 23 8.08 -3.16 -20.05
CA ASP A 23 7.65 -4.37 -19.33
C ASP A 23 7.09 -4.09 -17.93
N TYR A 24 6.96 -2.82 -17.52
CA TYR A 24 6.43 -2.45 -16.19
C TYR A 24 5.09 -3.12 -15.88
N LYS A 25 4.13 -3.03 -16.80
CA LYS A 25 2.79 -3.61 -16.61
C LYS A 25 2.87 -5.12 -16.33
N GLU A 26 3.60 -5.82 -17.17
CA GLU A 26 3.76 -7.27 -17.05
C GLU A 26 4.49 -7.65 -15.75
N ASN A 27 5.44 -6.82 -15.32
CA ASN A 27 6.17 -7.02 -14.08
C ASN A 27 5.27 -6.78 -12.86
N SER A 28 4.41 -5.76 -12.89
CA SER A 28 3.43 -5.49 -11.84
C SER A 28 2.41 -6.64 -11.70
N GLU A 29 1.85 -7.09 -12.80
CA GLU A 29 0.92 -8.24 -12.85
C GLU A 29 1.60 -9.52 -12.34
N PHE A 30 2.86 -9.75 -12.69
CA PHE A 30 3.64 -10.89 -12.20
C PHE A 30 3.81 -10.84 -10.68
N VAL A 31 4.26 -9.71 -10.11
CA VAL A 31 4.46 -9.58 -8.66
C VAL A 31 3.15 -9.80 -7.90
N ILE A 32 2.06 -9.18 -8.33
CA ILE A 32 0.74 -9.34 -7.72
C ILE A 32 0.28 -10.80 -7.79
N THR A 33 0.48 -11.47 -8.93
CA THR A 33 0.13 -12.89 -9.09
C THR A 33 0.92 -13.76 -8.12
N GLN A 34 2.24 -13.56 -7.99
CA GLN A 34 3.05 -14.35 -7.06
C GLN A 34 2.63 -14.11 -5.60
N MET A 35 2.35 -12.84 -5.23
CA MET A 35 1.87 -12.53 -3.88
C MET A 35 0.54 -13.26 -3.58
N ASN A 36 -0.40 -13.24 -4.50
CA ASN A 36 -1.68 -13.90 -4.33
C ASN A 36 -1.51 -15.42 -4.18
N LEU A 37 -0.69 -16.06 -5.01
CA LEU A 37 -0.42 -17.49 -4.92
C LEU A 37 0.22 -17.89 -3.57
N ILE A 38 1.09 -17.05 -3.02
CA ILE A 38 1.67 -17.26 -1.69
C ILE A 38 0.59 -17.19 -0.61
N LEU A 39 -0.28 -16.20 -0.66
CA LEU A 39 -1.35 -16.04 0.32
C LEU A 39 -2.43 -17.12 0.19
N ASP A 40 -2.76 -17.57 -1.02
CA ASP A 40 -3.65 -18.70 -1.28
C ASP A 40 -3.10 -19.97 -0.59
N ARG A 41 -1.81 -20.26 -0.78
CA ARG A 41 -1.16 -21.40 -0.12
C ARG A 41 -1.29 -21.34 1.40
N GLN A 42 -1.05 -20.16 2.02
CA GLN A 42 -1.17 -20.04 3.47
C GLN A 42 -2.60 -20.34 3.95
N LYS A 43 -3.59 -19.87 3.20
CA LYS A 43 -4.99 -20.13 3.51
C LYS A 43 -5.37 -21.60 3.35
N GLU A 44 -4.88 -22.27 2.29
CA GLU A 44 -5.08 -23.70 2.05
C GLU A 44 -4.44 -24.59 3.12
N MET A 45 -3.27 -24.18 3.64
CA MET A 45 -2.57 -24.87 4.73
C MET A 45 -3.20 -24.63 6.11
N GLY A 46 -4.10 -23.66 6.23
CA GLY A 46 -4.70 -23.25 7.51
C GLY A 46 -3.82 -22.33 8.36
N ASP A 47 -2.74 -21.80 7.78
CA ASP A 47 -1.77 -20.89 8.42
C ASP A 47 -2.19 -19.41 8.32
N ASN A 48 -3.49 -19.18 8.11
CA ASN A 48 -4.12 -17.88 7.99
C ASN A 48 -4.65 -17.32 9.32
N LYS A 49 -4.05 -17.74 10.46
CA LYS A 49 -4.50 -17.34 11.80
C LYS A 49 -3.37 -16.79 12.63
N ILE A 50 -3.64 -15.67 13.29
CA ILE A 50 -2.79 -15.10 14.33
C ILE A 50 -3.42 -15.41 15.69
N VAL A 51 -2.67 -16.11 16.55
CA VAL A 51 -3.14 -16.52 17.88
C VAL A 51 -2.56 -15.59 18.94
N ILE A 52 -3.43 -14.95 19.72
CA ILE A 52 -3.05 -14.05 20.80
C ILE A 52 -3.29 -14.77 22.13
N ASN A 53 -2.22 -15.30 22.70
CA ASN A 53 -2.26 -15.93 24.00
C ASN A 53 -2.19 -14.89 25.11
N THR A 54 -3.07 -14.98 26.09
CA THR A 54 -3.05 -14.14 27.30
C THR A 54 -3.24 -14.99 28.55
N ASN A 55 -2.95 -14.40 29.72
CA ASN A 55 -3.28 -15.00 31.02
C ASN A 55 -4.68 -14.62 31.51
N LEU A 56 -5.51 -14.01 30.68
CA LEU A 56 -6.87 -13.58 31.03
C LEU A 56 -7.85 -14.74 30.86
N ARG A 57 -8.60 -15.07 31.94
CA ARG A 57 -9.57 -16.16 31.87
C ARG A 57 -10.70 -15.95 30.88
N MET A 58 -11.10 -14.69 30.65
CA MET A 58 -12.15 -14.29 29.71
C MET A 58 -11.61 -13.89 28.36
N GLY A 59 -10.27 -13.90 28.17
CA GLY A 59 -9.63 -13.43 26.98
C GLY A 59 -9.66 -11.90 26.81
N LEU A 60 -9.24 -11.43 25.66
CA LEU A 60 -9.33 -10.01 25.27
C LEU A 60 -10.72 -9.72 24.68
N PRO A 61 -11.31 -8.55 24.97
CA PRO A 61 -12.49 -8.08 24.23
C PRO A 61 -12.21 -8.02 22.72
N LEU A 62 -13.17 -8.44 21.89
CA LEU A 62 -13.01 -8.46 20.42
C LEU A 62 -12.66 -7.10 19.84
N GLU A 63 -13.24 -6.04 20.40
CA GLU A 63 -12.90 -4.66 20.02
C GLU A 63 -11.41 -4.35 20.22
N ASN A 64 -10.81 -4.83 21.32
CA ASN A 64 -9.39 -4.62 21.59
C ASN A 64 -8.51 -5.44 20.64
N ILE A 65 -8.93 -6.64 20.26
CA ILE A 65 -8.25 -7.44 19.25
C ILE A 65 -8.27 -6.68 17.89
N ASN A 66 -9.42 -6.12 17.49
CA ASN A 66 -9.51 -5.31 16.27
C ASN A 66 -8.62 -4.06 16.31
N LYS A 67 -8.47 -3.40 17.46
CA LYS A 67 -7.61 -2.21 17.60
C LYS A 67 -6.13 -2.50 17.36
N ILE A 68 -5.66 -3.71 17.63
CA ILE A 68 -4.26 -4.11 17.40
C ILE A 68 -4.07 -4.89 16.10
N ALA A 69 -5.11 -5.08 15.31
CA ALA A 69 -5.07 -5.90 14.10
C ALA A 69 -4.08 -5.38 13.05
N GLY A 70 -3.99 -4.07 12.83
CA GLY A 70 -3.08 -3.48 11.85
C GLY A 70 -1.65 -4.01 11.98
N PRO A 71 -0.92 -3.67 13.05
CA PRO A 71 0.47 -4.10 13.21
C PRO A 71 0.63 -5.63 13.31
N MET A 72 -0.38 -6.36 13.80
CA MET A 72 -0.31 -7.83 13.86
C MET A 72 -0.41 -8.46 12.46
N ILE A 73 -1.26 -7.92 11.59
CA ILE A 73 -1.44 -8.40 10.22
C ILE A 73 -0.25 -7.98 9.34
N GLU A 74 0.30 -6.78 9.53
CA GLU A 74 1.55 -6.35 8.89
C GLU A 74 2.69 -7.33 9.21
N ALA A 75 2.87 -7.66 10.51
CA ALA A 75 3.87 -8.63 10.95
C ALA A 75 3.63 -10.02 10.37
N TRP A 76 2.37 -10.50 10.40
CA TRP A 76 2.01 -11.80 9.81
C TRP A 76 2.33 -11.85 8.31
N ALA A 77 2.01 -10.82 7.55
CA ALA A 77 2.33 -10.75 6.13
C ALA A 77 3.85 -10.82 5.90
N GLY A 78 4.64 -10.09 6.69
CA GLY A 78 6.10 -10.16 6.64
C GLY A 78 6.65 -11.55 6.91
N GLU A 79 6.16 -12.23 7.94
CA GLU A 79 6.55 -13.60 8.29
C GLU A 79 6.17 -14.62 7.19
N VAL A 80 4.98 -14.48 6.60
CA VAL A 80 4.54 -15.33 5.48
C VAL A 80 5.51 -15.23 4.31
N PHE A 81 5.82 -14.01 3.86
CA PHE A 81 6.75 -13.83 2.74
C PHE A 81 8.18 -14.26 3.08
N ALA A 82 8.66 -13.98 4.30
CA ALA A 82 9.98 -14.42 4.75
C ALA A 82 10.07 -15.95 4.78
N GLY A 83 9.07 -16.64 5.30
CA GLY A 83 9.01 -18.11 5.32
C GLY A 83 9.06 -18.73 3.93
N ILE A 84 8.40 -18.11 2.94
CA ILE A 84 8.47 -18.55 1.54
C ILE A 84 9.86 -18.31 0.93
N ARG A 85 10.51 -17.17 1.21
CA ARG A 85 11.88 -16.88 0.76
C ARG A 85 12.84 -17.95 1.24
N ASP A 86 12.70 -18.40 2.47
CA ASP A 86 13.60 -19.35 3.13
C ASP A 86 13.30 -20.83 2.76
N ASP A 87 12.16 -21.09 2.10
CA ASP A 87 11.82 -22.41 1.60
C ASP A 87 12.71 -22.80 0.40
N MET A 88 13.50 -23.88 0.54
CA MET A 88 14.38 -24.39 -0.53
C MET A 88 13.61 -24.79 -1.80
N ASN A 89 12.32 -25.09 -1.68
CA ASN A 89 11.44 -25.44 -2.80
C ASN A 89 10.56 -24.26 -3.25
N ASN A 90 10.93 -23.02 -2.96
CA ASN A 90 10.18 -21.83 -3.29
C ASN A 90 9.81 -21.75 -4.78
N PRO A 91 8.56 -22.06 -5.18
CA PRO A 91 8.13 -22.02 -6.57
C PRO A 91 7.77 -20.61 -7.05
N TYR A 92 7.67 -19.66 -6.10
CA TYR A 92 7.16 -18.30 -6.37
C TYR A 92 8.25 -17.32 -6.79
N ARG A 93 9.51 -17.77 -6.84
CA ARG A 93 10.66 -16.95 -7.24
C ARG A 93 10.90 -15.71 -6.35
N LEU A 94 10.41 -15.72 -5.12
CA LEU A 94 10.66 -14.69 -4.13
C LEU A 94 12.08 -14.83 -3.58
N VAL A 95 12.96 -13.86 -3.87
CA VAL A 95 14.39 -13.96 -3.55
C VAL A 95 14.83 -13.07 -2.39
N ASN A 96 14.06 -12.02 -2.08
CA ASN A 96 14.34 -11.16 -0.93
C ASN A 96 13.06 -10.62 -0.31
N VAL A 97 13.08 -10.47 1.01
CA VAL A 97 12.01 -9.86 1.82
C VAL A 97 12.67 -8.95 2.85
N GLU A 98 12.31 -7.68 2.86
CA GLU A 98 12.79 -6.71 3.83
C GLU A 98 11.60 -6.02 4.50
N ALA A 99 11.50 -6.13 5.82
CA ALA A 99 10.59 -5.31 6.59
C ALA A 99 11.14 -3.88 6.64
N GLN A 100 10.30 -2.89 6.38
CA GLN A 100 10.73 -1.50 6.44
C GLN A 100 10.70 -0.96 7.86
N GLU A 101 11.56 0.01 8.13
CA GLU A 101 11.48 0.79 9.37
C GLU A 101 10.19 1.61 9.41
N ARG A 102 9.75 1.97 10.62
CA ARG A 102 8.51 2.74 10.90
C ARG A 102 8.31 3.99 10.02
N LEU A 103 9.40 4.58 9.50
CA LEU A 103 9.35 5.74 8.62
C LEU A 103 9.47 5.36 7.14
N GLY A 104 9.47 4.09 6.81
CA GLY A 104 9.43 3.58 5.43
C GLY A 104 8.20 4.08 4.68
N MET A 105 8.19 4.01 3.37
CA MET A 105 7.02 4.33 2.55
C MET A 105 6.11 3.11 2.37
N ALA A 106 6.67 1.93 2.43
CA ALA A 106 6.01 0.64 2.40
C ALA A 106 6.27 -0.09 3.72
N ASP A 107 5.50 -1.11 4.05
CA ASP A 107 5.69 -1.97 5.22
C ASP A 107 6.68 -3.09 4.91
N ILE A 108 6.63 -3.62 3.67
CA ILE A 108 7.45 -4.74 3.22
C ILE A 108 7.99 -4.44 1.81
N ILE A 109 9.26 -4.75 1.57
CA ILE A 109 9.83 -4.80 0.22
C ILE A 109 9.98 -6.26 -0.18
N LEU A 110 9.41 -6.64 -1.32
CA LEU A 110 9.51 -7.95 -1.92
C LEU A 110 10.32 -7.86 -3.21
N GLN A 111 11.29 -8.78 -3.38
CA GLN A 111 12.01 -8.93 -4.64
C GLN A 111 11.77 -10.31 -5.22
N PHE A 112 11.29 -10.33 -6.44
CA PHE A 112 11.04 -11.56 -7.20
C PHE A 112 12.01 -11.67 -8.36
N LYS A 113 12.42 -12.88 -8.69
CA LYS A 113 13.21 -13.15 -9.88
C LYS A 113 12.30 -13.54 -11.05
N LYS A 114 12.33 -12.74 -12.12
CA LYS A 114 11.68 -13.06 -13.39
C LYS A 114 12.76 -13.07 -14.47
N ASP A 115 12.99 -14.26 -15.05
CA ASP A 115 14.14 -14.51 -15.93
C ASP A 115 15.46 -14.10 -15.24
N ASP A 116 16.26 -13.22 -15.84
CA ASP A 116 17.51 -12.72 -15.26
C ASP A 116 17.37 -11.42 -14.48
N LYS A 117 16.15 -10.86 -14.36
CA LYS A 117 15.88 -9.59 -13.68
C LYS A 117 15.31 -9.80 -12.29
N SER A 118 15.69 -8.93 -11.36
CA SER A 118 15.01 -8.78 -10.07
C SER A 118 13.95 -7.69 -10.18
N ILE A 119 12.72 -8.01 -9.81
CA ILE A 119 11.59 -7.08 -9.79
C ILE A 119 11.24 -6.78 -8.35
N THR A 120 11.16 -5.50 -8.00
CA THR A 120 10.89 -5.03 -6.64
C THR A 120 9.47 -4.51 -6.52
N GLY A 121 8.70 -5.06 -5.58
CA GLY A 121 7.41 -4.53 -5.13
C GLY A 121 7.53 -3.91 -3.74
N ASN A 122 7.10 -2.67 -3.59
CA ASN A 122 7.00 -1.98 -2.31
C ASN A 122 5.56 -2.13 -1.81
N VAL A 123 5.35 -2.92 -0.76
CA VAL A 123 4.03 -3.37 -0.32
C VAL A 123 3.60 -2.61 0.94
N ASP A 124 2.47 -1.92 0.86
CA ASP A 124 1.77 -1.28 1.97
C ASP A 124 0.60 -2.18 2.38
N VAL A 125 0.64 -2.68 3.61
CA VAL A 125 -0.37 -3.62 4.12
C VAL A 125 -1.48 -2.87 4.84
N LYS A 126 -2.72 -3.17 4.50
CA LYS A 126 -3.90 -2.58 5.12
C LYS A 126 -4.82 -3.65 5.67
N ALA A 127 -4.97 -3.66 7.00
CA ALA A 127 -5.88 -4.55 7.70
C ALA A 127 -7.30 -3.96 7.75
N THR A 128 -8.30 -4.78 7.44
CA THR A 128 -9.71 -4.39 7.53
C THR A 128 -10.54 -5.48 8.20
N ALA A 129 -11.46 -5.07 9.09
CA ALA A 129 -12.33 -6.00 9.79
C ALA A 129 -13.54 -6.40 8.91
N ASN A 130 -13.80 -7.69 8.80
CA ASN A 130 -14.90 -8.22 8.00
C ASN A 130 -16.28 -7.90 8.59
N ASP A 131 -16.36 -7.80 9.90
CA ASP A 131 -17.58 -7.62 10.71
C ASP A 131 -17.84 -6.17 11.15
N ILE A 132 -16.95 -5.24 10.81
CA ILE A 132 -17.09 -3.81 11.11
C ILE A 132 -17.58 -3.06 9.86
N PRO A 133 -18.76 -2.45 9.89
CA PRO A 133 -19.26 -1.64 8.78
C PRO A 133 -18.29 -0.52 8.41
N ASN A 134 -18.08 -0.31 7.11
CA ASN A 134 -17.19 0.69 6.54
C ASN A 134 -15.69 0.50 6.87
N SER A 135 -15.29 -0.60 7.46
CA SER A 135 -13.89 -1.00 7.51
C SER A 135 -13.35 -1.12 6.08
N GLY A 136 -12.26 -0.45 5.78
CA GLY A 136 -11.70 -0.41 4.41
C GLY A 136 -12.10 0.80 3.57
N LYS A 137 -12.95 1.72 4.07
CA LYS A 137 -13.30 2.97 3.37
C LYS A 137 -12.38 4.11 3.73
N GLY A 138 -11.83 4.76 2.72
CA GLY A 138 -11.00 5.96 2.83
C GLY A 138 -9.70 5.80 3.62
N PRO A 139 -9.00 4.63 3.62
CA PRO A 139 -7.74 4.53 4.33
C PRO A 139 -6.69 5.47 3.74
N ASN A 140 -5.88 6.09 4.61
CA ASN A 140 -4.68 6.78 4.18
C ASN A 140 -3.65 5.75 3.72
N ILE A 141 -3.14 5.93 2.52
CA ILE A 141 -2.16 5.03 1.92
C ILE A 141 -0.75 5.59 2.10
N THR A 142 -0.47 6.71 1.47
CA THR A 142 0.85 7.34 1.54
C THR A 142 0.76 8.85 1.33
N SER A 143 1.81 9.57 1.74
CA SER A 143 1.91 11.01 1.51
C SER A 143 2.02 11.33 0.02
N PHE A 144 1.29 12.34 -0.43
CA PHE A 144 1.34 12.83 -1.81
C PHE A 144 2.76 13.10 -2.29
N SER A 145 3.53 13.91 -1.54
CA SER A 145 4.88 14.28 -1.98
C SER A 145 5.85 13.08 -2.00
N ARG A 146 5.67 12.11 -1.13
CA ARG A 146 6.53 10.91 -1.09
C ARG A 146 6.33 10.05 -2.33
N ILE A 147 5.09 9.68 -2.63
CA ILE A 147 4.79 8.85 -3.80
C ILE A 147 5.08 9.57 -5.12
N ARG A 148 4.74 10.86 -5.21
CA ARG A 148 5.05 11.69 -6.37
C ARG A 148 6.55 11.78 -6.64
N THR A 149 7.35 11.88 -5.56
CA THR A 149 8.82 11.90 -5.65
C THR A 149 9.39 10.54 -6.03
N ALA A 150 8.83 9.46 -5.50
CA ALA A 150 9.26 8.10 -5.85
C ALA A 150 9.13 7.86 -7.35
N TYR A 151 8.00 8.18 -7.95
CA TYR A 151 7.76 8.04 -9.38
C TYR A 151 8.67 8.91 -10.27
N VAL A 152 9.12 10.07 -9.78
CA VAL A 152 10.08 10.90 -10.54
C VAL A 152 11.49 10.35 -10.44
N LYS A 153 11.87 9.80 -9.28
CA LYS A 153 13.20 9.24 -9.04
C LYS A 153 13.40 7.89 -9.71
N ASP A 154 12.37 7.08 -9.67
CA ASP A 154 12.33 5.73 -10.23
C ASP A 154 10.99 5.56 -10.98
N PRO A 155 11.00 5.68 -12.31
CA PRO A 155 9.77 5.50 -13.11
C PRO A 155 9.17 4.10 -13.00
N ASP A 156 9.97 3.09 -12.63
CA ASP A 156 9.56 1.71 -12.42
C ASP A 156 9.20 1.41 -10.95
N PHE A 157 9.13 2.44 -10.11
CA PHE A 157 8.73 2.29 -8.70
C PHE A 157 7.34 1.68 -8.60
N MET A 158 7.28 0.42 -8.14
CA MET A 158 6.05 -0.32 -7.98
C MET A 158 5.58 -0.22 -6.53
N PHE A 159 4.42 0.42 -6.31
CA PHE A 159 3.81 0.57 -4.99
C PHE A 159 2.51 -0.23 -4.94
N ILE A 160 2.56 -1.34 -4.20
CA ILE A 160 1.45 -2.29 -4.11
C ILE A 160 0.73 -2.11 -2.78
N ILE A 161 -0.57 -2.05 -2.82
CA ILE A 161 -1.43 -2.06 -1.64
C ILE A 161 -1.95 -3.48 -1.47
N LEU A 162 -1.61 -4.09 -0.34
CA LEU A 162 -2.12 -5.38 0.07
C LEU A 162 -3.22 -5.19 1.11
N SER A 163 -4.47 -5.29 0.66
CA SER A 163 -5.63 -5.24 1.54
C SER A 163 -5.92 -6.62 2.11
N ILE A 164 -5.84 -6.76 3.43
CA ILE A 164 -6.12 -8.03 4.13
C ILE A 164 -7.37 -7.87 4.98
N LYS A 165 -8.37 -8.68 4.69
CA LYS A 165 -9.63 -8.73 5.43
C LYS A 165 -9.54 -9.83 6.50
N HIS A 166 -9.87 -9.47 7.73
CA HIS A 166 -9.83 -10.40 8.85
C HIS A 166 -11.14 -10.40 9.65
N LYS A 167 -11.38 -11.49 10.36
CA LYS A 167 -12.38 -11.59 11.42
C LYS A 167 -11.68 -11.90 12.75
N VAL A 168 -12.30 -11.49 13.85
CA VAL A 168 -11.79 -11.77 15.20
C VAL A 168 -12.77 -12.58 15.99
N TYR A 169 -12.26 -13.51 16.80
CA TYR A 169 -13.04 -14.28 17.76
C TYR A 169 -12.17 -14.77 18.90
N VAL A 170 -12.77 -15.36 19.91
CA VAL A 170 -12.07 -16.02 21.01
C VAL A 170 -12.26 -17.51 20.93
N GLN A 171 -11.23 -18.26 21.29
CA GLN A 171 -11.24 -19.71 21.31
C GLN A 171 -10.61 -20.21 22.61
N ARG A 172 -11.24 -21.22 23.23
CA ARG A 172 -10.67 -21.86 24.43
C ARG A 172 -9.43 -22.67 24.06
N ASN A 173 -8.35 -22.39 24.76
CA ASN A 173 -7.11 -23.18 24.64
C ASN A 173 -7.26 -24.44 25.50
N GLU A 174 -7.24 -25.61 24.90
CA GLU A 174 -7.47 -26.88 25.61
C GLU A 174 -6.37 -27.19 26.65
N ARG A 175 -5.16 -26.76 26.44
CA ARG A 175 -4.03 -26.98 27.33
C ARG A 175 -4.06 -26.05 28.54
N THR A 176 -4.24 -24.76 28.32
CA THR A 176 -4.18 -23.73 29.37
C THR A 176 -5.53 -23.47 30.05
N ARG A 177 -6.64 -23.88 29.41
CA ARG A 177 -8.03 -23.57 29.79
C ARG A 177 -8.37 -22.08 29.75
N LEU A 178 -7.48 -21.24 29.24
CA LEU A 178 -7.69 -19.82 29.06
C LEU A 178 -8.35 -19.55 27.70
N MET A 179 -8.78 -18.31 27.46
CA MET A 179 -9.34 -17.88 26.18
C MET A 179 -8.26 -17.18 25.37
N ASP A 180 -7.93 -17.73 24.21
CA ASP A 180 -7.04 -17.10 23.23
C ASP A 180 -7.84 -16.18 22.30
N GLY A 181 -7.28 -15.04 21.93
CA GLY A 181 -7.80 -14.21 20.85
C GLY A 181 -7.31 -14.74 19.51
N ILE A 182 -8.18 -14.77 18.52
CA ILE A 182 -7.84 -15.21 17.16
C ILE A 182 -8.15 -14.09 16.17
N MET A 183 -7.17 -13.76 15.34
CA MET A 183 -7.38 -13.02 14.08
C MET A 183 -7.25 -14.01 12.94
N GLU A 184 -8.30 -14.21 12.17
CA GLU A 184 -8.29 -15.11 11.02
C GLU A 184 -8.41 -14.28 9.74
N ILE A 185 -7.43 -14.41 8.86
CA ILE A 185 -7.44 -13.80 7.54
C ILE A 185 -8.47 -14.55 6.68
N VAL A 186 -9.48 -13.83 6.21
CA VAL A 186 -10.60 -14.43 5.45
C VAL A 186 -10.53 -14.12 3.97
N ASP A 187 -9.95 -12.97 3.60
CA ASP A 187 -9.84 -12.52 2.22
C ASP A 187 -8.68 -11.52 2.07
N TYR A 188 -8.20 -11.31 0.86
CA TYR A 188 -7.17 -10.34 0.54
C TYR A 188 -7.27 -9.91 -0.92
N ASN A 189 -6.72 -8.73 -1.22
CA ASN A 189 -6.56 -8.21 -2.57
C ASN A 189 -5.26 -7.41 -2.65
N ALA A 190 -4.55 -7.53 -3.75
CA ALA A 190 -3.35 -6.75 -4.02
C ALA A 190 -3.56 -5.86 -5.26
N TYR A 191 -3.12 -4.60 -5.18
CA TYR A 191 -3.31 -3.60 -6.23
C TYR A 191 -2.04 -2.80 -6.43
N ASP A 192 -1.63 -2.57 -7.67
CA ASP A 192 -0.66 -1.52 -7.98
C ASP A 192 -1.38 -0.16 -7.92
N LEU A 193 -0.90 0.74 -7.05
CA LEU A 193 -1.46 2.08 -6.88
C LEU A 193 -1.55 2.83 -8.21
N LYS A 194 -0.58 2.64 -9.10
CA LYS A 194 -0.55 3.28 -10.42
C LYS A 194 -1.76 2.93 -11.28
N TYR A 195 -2.31 1.74 -11.09
CA TYR A 195 -3.41 1.21 -11.90
C TYR A 195 -4.78 1.28 -11.24
N ILE A 196 -4.90 1.90 -10.07
CA ILE A 196 -6.20 2.17 -9.47
C ILE A 196 -6.89 3.31 -10.22
N SER A 197 -8.17 3.16 -10.55
CA SER A 197 -8.96 4.15 -11.26
C SER A 197 -8.94 5.51 -10.56
N ASP A 198 -8.97 6.60 -11.34
CA ASP A 198 -9.12 7.97 -10.84
C ASP A 198 -10.34 8.12 -9.92
N ALA A 199 -11.45 7.45 -10.24
CA ALA A 199 -12.67 7.49 -9.44
C ALA A 199 -12.51 6.88 -8.03
N ASP A 200 -11.53 6.00 -7.84
CA ASP A 200 -11.27 5.30 -6.58
C ASP A 200 -10.13 5.94 -5.77
N ILE A 201 -9.37 6.86 -6.37
CA ILE A 201 -8.31 7.62 -5.69
C ILE A 201 -8.86 8.94 -5.17
N ASN A 202 -8.68 9.17 -3.86
CA ASN A 202 -8.99 10.42 -3.19
C ASN A 202 -7.72 11.08 -2.63
N TYR A 203 -7.86 12.35 -2.26
CA TYR A 203 -6.80 13.13 -1.62
C TYR A 203 -7.32 13.78 -0.34
N ASN A 204 -6.62 13.54 0.77
CA ASN A 204 -6.91 14.14 2.06
C ASN A 204 -5.85 15.21 2.38
N PRO A 205 -6.20 16.51 2.41
CA PRO A 205 -5.23 17.59 2.65
C PRO A 205 -4.84 17.77 4.13
N ALA A 206 -5.40 17.00 5.06
CA ALA A 206 -5.32 17.27 6.50
C ALA A 206 -3.90 17.13 7.11
N LEU A 207 -3.01 16.34 6.51
CA LEU A 207 -1.70 16.01 7.09
C LEU A 207 -0.56 16.37 6.12
N GLY A 208 0.35 17.24 6.53
CA GLY A 208 1.55 17.59 5.77
C GLY A 208 1.24 18.02 4.33
N THR A 209 1.82 17.33 3.35
CA THR A 209 1.53 17.55 1.92
C THR A 209 0.24 16.87 1.45
N GLY A 210 -0.54 16.30 2.37
CA GLY A 210 -1.72 15.50 2.12
C GLY A 210 -1.43 14.01 1.97
N GLN A 211 -2.49 13.22 2.07
CA GLN A 211 -2.46 11.77 1.96
C GLN A 211 -3.27 11.31 0.75
N ILE A 212 -2.73 10.37 0.01
CA ILE A 212 -3.48 9.62 -0.98
C ILE A 212 -4.34 8.60 -0.25
N GLN A 213 -5.61 8.55 -0.60
CA GLN A 213 -6.59 7.62 -0.04
C GLN A 213 -7.21 6.80 -1.15
N ILE A 214 -7.67 5.59 -0.82
CA ILE A 214 -8.51 4.78 -1.69
C ILE A 214 -9.93 4.83 -1.15
N LYS A 215 -10.90 5.04 -2.02
CA LYS A 215 -12.31 5.18 -1.66
C LYS A 215 -12.85 3.96 -0.92
N ASP A 216 -12.58 2.76 -1.45
CA ASP A 216 -12.88 1.49 -0.81
C ASP A 216 -11.78 0.48 -1.20
N ILE A 217 -10.99 0.06 -0.22
CA ILE A 217 -9.82 -0.79 -0.47
C ILE A 217 -10.19 -2.21 -0.92
N HIS A 218 -11.45 -2.64 -0.73
CA HIS A 218 -11.92 -3.95 -1.17
C HIS A 218 -12.43 -3.96 -2.61
N TYR A 219 -12.78 -2.78 -3.13
CA TYR A 219 -13.42 -2.64 -4.43
C TYR A 219 -12.78 -1.50 -5.22
N VAL A 220 -11.72 -1.82 -5.97
CA VAL A 220 -11.07 -0.86 -6.87
C VAL A 220 -11.29 -1.26 -8.32
N THR A 221 -11.42 -0.26 -9.17
CA THR A 221 -11.48 -0.44 -10.62
C THR A 221 -10.09 -0.22 -11.20
N TYR A 222 -9.68 -1.05 -12.14
CA TYR A 222 -8.39 -0.90 -12.82
C TYR A 222 -8.48 0.09 -13.98
N GLN A 223 -7.48 0.95 -14.06
CA GLN A 223 -7.26 1.87 -15.18
C GLN A 223 -5.76 1.95 -15.47
N TYR A 224 -5.34 1.30 -16.56
CA TYR A 224 -3.93 1.35 -16.96
C TYR A 224 -3.52 2.76 -17.37
N ARG A 225 -2.33 3.17 -16.93
CA ARG A 225 -1.73 4.47 -17.22
C ARG A 225 -0.22 4.40 -17.08
N THR A 226 0.47 5.33 -17.75
CA THR A 226 1.89 5.53 -17.57
C THR A 226 2.21 6.17 -16.22
N THR A 227 3.47 6.06 -15.80
CA THR A 227 3.95 6.72 -14.57
C THR A 227 3.77 8.23 -14.64
N TRP A 228 3.94 8.84 -15.82
CA TRP A 228 3.67 10.26 -15.99
C TRP A 228 2.17 10.61 -15.87
N GLU A 229 1.29 9.79 -16.40
CA GLU A 229 -0.17 9.99 -16.23
C GLU A 229 -0.59 9.85 -14.78
N MET A 230 0.01 8.90 -14.04
CA MET A 230 -0.19 8.81 -12.59
C MET A 230 0.29 10.06 -11.87
N CYS A 231 1.45 10.59 -12.21
CA CYS A 231 1.95 11.84 -11.67
C CYS A 231 0.98 13.00 -11.90
N LYS A 232 0.46 13.15 -13.12
CA LYS A 232 -0.53 14.19 -13.45
C LYS A 232 -1.84 14.01 -12.68
N LEU A 233 -2.29 12.78 -12.49
CA LEU A 233 -3.46 12.48 -11.68
C LEU A 233 -3.27 12.93 -10.23
N LEU A 234 -2.14 12.59 -9.61
CA LEU A 234 -1.82 13.00 -8.25
C LEU A 234 -1.75 14.53 -8.12
N ASP A 235 -1.10 15.20 -9.07
CA ASP A 235 -0.99 16.66 -9.14
C ASP A 235 -2.38 17.31 -9.26
N SER A 236 -3.25 16.76 -10.09
CA SER A 236 -4.66 17.19 -10.24
C SER A 236 -5.43 17.06 -8.93
N LYS A 237 -5.34 15.91 -8.25
CA LYS A 237 -6.00 15.69 -6.94
C LYS A 237 -5.53 16.71 -5.89
N TYR A 238 -4.24 17.03 -5.87
CA TYR A 238 -3.67 18.05 -4.99
C TYR A 238 -4.25 19.44 -5.29
N LEU A 239 -4.19 19.86 -6.56
CA LEU A 239 -4.58 21.21 -7.00
C LEU A 239 -6.09 21.48 -6.89
N HIS A 240 -6.92 20.45 -7.02
CA HIS A 240 -8.38 20.58 -6.84
C HIS A 240 -8.81 20.60 -5.38
N SER A 241 -7.90 20.43 -4.43
CA SER A 241 -8.21 20.54 -3.01
C SER A 241 -8.35 21.99 -2.58
N SER A 242 -9.41 22.32 -1.87
CA SER A 242 -9.68 23.67 -1.35
C SER A 242 -8.62 24.20 -0.37
N ARG A 243 -7.75 23.33 0.14
CA ARG A 243 -6.68 23.70 1.10
C ARG A 243 -5.29 23.78 0.46
N ARG A 244 -5.20 23.76 -0.87
CA ARG A 244 -3.94 23.78 -1.60
C ARG A 244 -3.97 24.85 -2.68
N SER A 245 -2.82 25.46 -2.89
CA SER A 245 -2.64 26.48 -3.93
C SER A 245 -1.60 26.03 -4.96
N ILE A 246 -1.58 26.68 -6.11
CA ILE A 246 -0.55 26.48 -7.12
C ILE A 246 0.84 26.89 -6.59
N ASP A 247 0.92 27.90 -5.73
CA ASP A 247 2.18 28.35 -5.12
C ASP A 247 2.72 27.30 -4.12
N ASP A 248 1.82 26.61 -3.37
CA ASP A 248 2.21 25.51 -2.51
C ASP A 248 2.75 24.35 -3.34
N PHE A 249 2.06 24.01 -4.43
CA PHE A 249 2.49 22.96 -5.35
C PHE A 249 3.86 23.29 -5.95
N TYR A 250 4.07 24.50 -6.42
CA TYR A 250 5.35 24.93 -7.00
C TYR A 250 6.51 24.83 -6.00
N ARG A 251 6.29 25.23 -4.74
CA ARG A 251 7.28 25.06 -3.67
C ARG A 251 7.64 23.60 -3.45
N GLU A 252 6.62 22.71 -3.39
CA GLU A 252 6.86 21.27 -3.26
C GLU A 252 7.56 20.68 -4.48
N ALA A 253 7.18 21.12 -5.69
CA ALA A 253 7.78 20.66 -6.94
C ALA A 253 9.26 21.02 -7.03
N LYS A 254 9.65 22.25 -6.63
CA LYS A 254 11.05 22.69 -6.54
C LYS A 254 11.80 21.90 -5.47
N LYS A 255 11.27 21.86 -4.25
CA LYS A 255 11.89 21.17 -3.11
C LYS A 255 12.21 19.71 -3.43
N ASN A 256 11.30 19.02 -4.10
CA ASN A 256 11.42 17.60 -4.44
C ASN A 256 12.02 17.36 -5.84
N LYS A 257 12.44 18.42 -6.55
CA LYS A 257 13.06 18.36 -7.87
C LYS A 257 12.18 17.67 -8.94
N TRP A 258 10.87 17.92 -8.91
CA TRP A 258 9.93 17.40 -9.93
C TRP A 258 9.98 18.22 -11.21
N ILE A 259 10.40 19.47 -11.14
CA ILE A 259 10.57 20.39 -12.25
C ILE A 259 12.06 20.61 -12.56
N LYS A 260 12.34 21.02 -13.80
CA LYS A 260 13.67 21.46 -14.23
C LYS A 260 13.91 22.89 -13.72
N ASP A 261 15.14 23.18 -13.38
CA ASP A 261 15.58 24.54 -13.02
C ASP A 261 15.51 25.46 -14.23
#